data_fa49d3448d67c47cd2a115351ae54e23
#
_entry.id   fa49d3448d67c47cd2a115351ae54e23
#
_cell.length_a   1.000
_cell.length_b   1.000
_cell.length_c   1.000
_cell.angle_alpha   90.00
_cell.angle_beta   90.00
_cell.angle_gamma   90.00
#
_symmetry.space_group_name_H-M   'P 1'
#
loop_
_entity.id
_entity.type
_entity.pdbx_description
1 polymer ?
#
loop_
_entity_poly.entity_id
_entity_poly.type
_entity_poly.pdbx_seq_one_letter_code
_entity_poly.pdbx_strand_id
1 'polypeptide(L)'
;IYNERRKSEKVKREAIQHFNTEEYVYPIKRNELVFKIRVAKKDISKCVLIYWDRTKPENRKKCELKCKYREELFDYFQGNIIFHQIARYQKYYFVLTDNSGNIIYYTANGAQQVLPKSGFFEYLYVNGTDVITSPSWAKGVIYYQIFPERFCNGNRGNDPEGCKPWGSLPDREHHMGGDLQGIIQKIPYLKELGIECIYLNPIFEGDFNHKYATTDYFKIDSQFGDEETFRELVDICHSCKIKIVLDGVFNHTGVHFGPFQD
;
A
#
# COMPACT_ATOMS: atom_id res chain seq x y z
N ILE A 1 -19.49 -34.42 42.61
CA ILE A 1 -19.50 -34.15 41.16
C ILE A 1 -19.99 -32.71 41.00
N TYR A 2 -19.08 -31.76 41.02
CA TYR A 2 -19.36 -30.34 40.75
C TYR A 2 -19.50 -30.14 39.23
N ASN A 3 -20.72 -29.90 38.80
CA ASN A 3 -21.02 -29.45 37.43
C ASN A 3 -20.66 -27.95 37.35
N GLU A 4 -19.45 -27.61 36.95
CA GLU A 4 -19.12 -26.24 36.57
C GLU A 4 -19.94 -25.92 35.31
N ARG A 5 -21.08 -25.25 35.50
CA ARG A 5 -21.75 -24.53 34.43
C ARG A 5 -20.75 -23.49 33.92
N ARG A 6 -20.12 -23.74 32.79
CA ARG A 6 -19.38 -22.71 32.05
C ARG A 6 -20.32 -21.51 31.92
N LYS A 7 -20.05 -20.44 32.65
CA LYS A 7 -20.67 -19.14 32.41
C LYS A 7 -20.39 -18.83 30.94
N SER A 8 -21.42 -18.70 30.11
CA SER A 8 -21.29 -18.23 28.74
C SER A 8 -20.61 -16.87 28.83
N GLU A 9 -19.36 -16.79 28.40
CA GLU A 9 -18.66 -15.51 28.33
C GLU A 9 -19.46 -14.62 27.39
N LYS A 10 -19.92 -13.48 27.89
CA LYS A 10 -20.64 -12.49 27.10
C LYS A 10 -19.67 -11.94 26.05
N VAL A 11 -20.13 -11.86 24.80
CA VAL A 11 -19.39 -11.19 23.72
C VAL A 11 -18.91 -9.82 24.15
N LYS A 12 -17.65 -9.52 23.94
CA LYS A 12 -17.01 -8.23 24.23
C LYS A 12 -17.44 -7.22 23.17
N ARG A 13 -18.59 -6.58 23.39
CA ARG A 13 -19.19 -5.65 22.42
C ARG A 13 -18.30 -4.48 22.07
N GLU A 14 -17.50 -4.01 23.01
CA GLU A 14 -16.51 -2.94 22.85
C GLU A 14 -15.37 -3.31 21.87
N ALA A 15 -15.14 -4.59 21.66
CA ALA A 15 -14.15 -5.08 20.70
C ALA A 15 -14.67 -5.19 19.27
N ILE A 16 -16.01 -5.14 19.09
CA ILE A 16 -16.62 -5.17 17.75
C ILE A 16 -16.41 -3.82 17.09
N GLN A 17 -15.75 -3.83 15.95
CA GLN A 17 -15.42 -2.60 15.23
C GLN A 17 -15.57 -2.76 13.72
N HIS A 18 -16.29 -1.82 13.15
CA HIS A 18 -16.38 -1.57 11.72
C HIS A 18 -16.74 -0.10 11.52
N PHE A 19 -16.10 0.53 10.56
CA PHE A 19 -16.40 1.89 10.13
C PHE A 19 -16.56 1.92 8.61
N ASN A 20 -17.28 2.92 8.12
CA ASN A 20 -17.38 3.16 6.67
C ASN A 20 -16.14 3.92 6.16
N THR A 21 -14.95 3.35 6.39
CA THR A 21 -13.64 3.84 5.99
C THR A 21 -12.92 2.80 5.16
N GLU A 22 -11.92 3.21 4.39
CA GLU A 22 -11.14 2.32 3.51
C GLU A 22 -10.44 1.18 4.26
N GLU A 23 -10.25 1.29 5.56
CA GLU A 23 -9.72 0.21 6.40
C GLU A 23 -10.70 -0.98 6.48
N TYR A 24 -12.02 -0.73 6.48
CA TYR A 24 -13.05 -1.72 6.72
C TYR A 24 -13.95 -2.01 5.52
N VAL A 25 -14.15 -1.04 4.62
CA VAL A 25 -14.89 -1.22 3.38
C VAL A 25 -14.20 -0.49 2.25
N TYR A 26 -13.77 -1.22 1.23
CA TYR A 26 -13.03 -0.66 0.11
C TYR A 26 -13.31 -1.39 -1.20
N PRO A 27 -13.19 -0.69 -2.35
CA PRO A 27 -13.37 -1.30 -3.65
C PRO A 27 -12.11 -2.02 -4.11
N ILE A 28 -12.28 -3.22 -4.70
CA ILE A 28 -11.23 -3.89 -5.49
C ILE A 28 -11.46 -3.61 -6.99
N LYS A 29 -12.73 -3.51 -7.38
CA LYS A 29 -13.18 -3.11 -8.71
C LYS A 29 -14.38 -2.20 -8.56
N ARG A 30 -14.76 -1.51 -9.64
CA ARG A 30 -15.97 -0.66 -9.65
C ARG A 30 -17.24 -1.37 -9.18
N ASN A 31 -17.30 -2.68 -9.36
CA ASN A 31 -18.45 -3.52 -8.99
C ASN A 31 -18.12 -4.54 -7.90
N GLU A 32 -16.99 -4.42 -7.19
CA GLU A 32 -16.59 -5.35 -6.15
C GLU A 32 -16.10 -4.61 -4.91
N LEU A 33 -16.78 -4.83 -3.79
CA LEU A 33 -16.41 -4.29 -2.48
C LEU A 33 -15.97 -5.39 -1.52
N VAL A 34 -14.94 -5.10 -0.76
CA VAL A 34 -14.54 -5.88 0.41
C VAL A 34 -15.20 -5.29 1.64
N PHE A 35 -15.70 -6.14 2.51
CA PHE A 35 -16.21 -5.77 3.83
C PHE A 35 -15.42 -6.51 4.91
N LYS A 36 -14.96 -5.80 5.91
CA LYS A 36 -14.18 -6.31 7.03
C LYS A 36 -14.79 -5.86 8.36
N ILE A 37 -14.79 -6.73 9.37
CA ILE A 37 -15.19 -6.40 10.74
C ILE A 37 -14.24 -7.07 11.72
N ARG A 38 -13.84 -6.33 12.74
CA ARG A 38 -13.03 -6.82 13.86
C ARG A 38 -13.91 -7.23 15.01
N VAL A 39 -13.56 -8.31 15.70
CA VAL A 39 -14.21 -8.78 16.93
C VAL A 39 -13.14 -9.25 17.92
N ALA A 40 -13.47 -9.43 19.19
CA ALA A 40 -12.55 -10.06 20.13
C ALA A 40 -12.23 -11.50 19.69
N LYS A 41 -11.02 -11.92 19.99
CA LYS A 41 -10.52 -13.26 19.63
C LYS A 41 -11.45 -14.35 20.14
N LYS A 42 -11.88 -15.24 19.25
CA LYS A 42 -12.75 -16.39 19.53
C LYS A 42 -14.15 -16.05 20.08
N ASP A 43 -14.59 -14.81 20.05
CA ASP A 43 -15.92 -14.41 20.55
C ASP A 43 -17.04 -14.81 19.60
N ILE A 44 -16.77 -14.78 18.29
CA ILE A 44 -17.76 -14.94 17.22
C ILE A 44 -17.47 -16.22 16.44
N SER A 45 -18.48 -17.09 16.33
CA SER A 45 -18.43 -18.31 15.53
C SER A 45 -18.86 -18.11 14.08
N LYS A 46 -19.77 -17.14 13.83
CA LYS A 46 -20.29 -16.84 12.51
C LYS A 46 -20.55 -15.36 12.32
N CYS A 47 -20.15 -14.83 11.17
CA CYS A 47 -20.39 -13.45 10.77
C CYS A 47 -21.10 -13.43 9.41
N VAL A 48 -22.25 -12.77 9.32
CA VAL A 48 -23.02 -12.60 8.08
C VAL A 48 -23.25 -11.12 7.85
N LEU A 49 -22.90 -10.65 6.67
CA LEU A 49 -23.25 -9.33 6.17
C LEU A 49 -24.59 -9.39 5.49
N ILE A 50 -25.54 -8.54 5.90
CA ILE A 50 -26.80 -8.30 5.22
C ILE A 50 -26.68 -6.97 4.49
N TYR A 51 -26.98 -6.95 3.19
CA TYR A 51 -26.83 -5.76 2.37
C TYR A 51 -27.94 -5.63 1.33
N TRP A 52 -28.21 -4.41 0.89
CA TRP A 52 -29.23 -4.10 -0.13
C TRP A 52 -28.98 -2.73 -0.76
N ASP A 53 -29.51 -2.51 -1.95
CA ASP A 53 -29.62 -1.18 -2.56
C ASP A 53 -30.64 -0.35 -1.76
N ARG A 54 -30.27 0.84 -1.30
CA ARG A 54 -31.16 1.71 -0.49
C ARG A 54 -32.48 2.04 -1.19
N THR A 55 -32.51 1.99 -2.52
CA THR A 55 -33.73 2.23 -3.33
C THR A 55 -34.65 1.02 -3.40
N LYS A 56 -34.18 -0.18 -2.97
CA LYS A 56 -34.88 -1.46 -3.02
C LYS A 56 -34.72 -2.22 -1.69
N PRO A 57 -35.26 -1.67 -0.59
CA PRO A 57 -35.02 -2.21 0.76
C PRO A 57 -35.61 -3.60 1.01
N GLU A 58 -36.53 -4.04 0.16
CA GLU A 58 -37.09 -5.38 0.17
C GLU A 58 -36.13 -6.45 -0.35
N ASN A 59 -35.17 -6.07 -1.19
CA ASN A 59 -34.24 -7.00 -1.84
C ASN A 59 -32.95 -7.19 -1.01
N ARG A 60 -33.10 -7.62 0.25
CA ARG A 60 -31.94 -7.88 1.13
C ARG A 60 -31.25 -9.17 0.73
N LYS A 61 -29.93 -9.06 0.58
CA LYS A 61 -29.02 -10.17 0.28
C LYS A 61 -28.14 -10.45 1.50
N LYS A 62 -27.56 -11.64 1.53
CA LYS A 62 -26.64 -12.05 2.60
C LYS A 62 -25.33 -12.56 2.01
N CYS A 63 -24.23 -12.29 2.72
CA CYS A 63 -22.91 -12.83 2.44
C CYS A 63 -22.29 -13.28 3.76
N GLU A 64 -21.86 -14.53 3.85
CA GLU A 64 -21.13 -15.01 5.00
C GLU A 64 -19.68 -14.58 4.90
N LEU A 65 -19.18 -13.88 5.92
CA LEU A 65 -17.80 -13.46 6.02
C LEU A 65 -16.99 -14.55 6.71
N LYS A 66 -15.77 -14.78 6.22
CA LYS A 66 -14.84 -15.76 6.80
C LYS A 66 -13.83 -15.07 7.70
N CYS A 67 -13.43 -15.73 8.79
CA CYS A 67 -12.32 -15.27 9.61
C CYS A 67 -11.04 -15.35 8.79
N LYS A 68 -10.54 -14.20 8.33
CA LYS A 68 -9.41 -14.07 7.41
C LYS A 68 -8.08 -13.90 8.13
N TYR A 69 -8.10 -13.15 9.23
CA TYR A 69 -6.92 -12.84 10.03
C TYR A 69 -7.21 -13.07 11.51
N ARG A 70 -6.21 -13.56 12.24
CA ARG A 70 -6.25 -13.76 13.67
C ARG A 70 -5.01 -13.15 14.29
N GLU A 71 -5.23 -12.19 15.18
CA GLU A 71 -4.18 -11.54 15.95
C GLU A 71 -4.18 -12.03 17.40
N GLU A 72 -3.37 -11.44 18.23
CA GLU A 72 -3.30 -11.81 19.66
C GLU A 72 -4.61 -11.57 20.38
N LEU A 73 -5.26 -10.43 20.15
CA LEU A 73 -6.48 -9.97 20.84
C LEU A 73 -7.74 -10.02 19.99
N PHE A 74 -7.61 -10.06 18.64
CA PHE A 74 -8.72 -9.87 17.73
C PHE A 74 -8.77 -10.91 16.62
N ASP A 75 -10.00 -11.20 16.17
CA ASP A 75 -10.30 -11.90 14.94
C ASP A 75 -10.93 -10.92 13.93
N TYR A 76 -10.55 -11.05 12.64
CA TYR A 76 -11.08 -10.23 11.55
C TYR A 76 -11.85 -11.09 10.57
N PHE A 77 -13.13 -10.80 10.42
CA PHE A 77 -13.98 -11.41 9.41
C PHE A 77 -14.03 -10.54 8.17
N GLN A 78 -13.88 -11.16 7.01
CA GLN A 78 -13.85 -10.48 5.72
C GLN A 78 -14.57 -11.27 4.65
N GLY A 79 -15.21 -10.56 3.71
CA GLY A 79 -15.80 -11.13 2.52
C GLY A 79 -15.93 -10.09 1.40
N ASN A 80 -16.01 -10.59 0.17
CA ASN A 80 -16.16 -9.76 -1.02
C ASN A 80 -17.57 -9.90 -1.58
N ILE A 81 -18.12 -8.81 -2.07
CA ILE A 81 -19.41 -8.78 -2.78
C ILE A 81 -19.19 -8.24 -4.17
N ILE A 82 -19.62 -9.03 -5.15
CA ILE A 82 -19.64 -8.64 -6.57
C ILE A 82 -21.05 -8.20 -6.93
N PHE A 83 -21.18 -6.98 -7.43
CA PHE A 83 -22.42 -6.38 -7.89
C PHE A 83 -22.54 -6.52 -9.42
N HIS A 84 -23.75 -6.52 -9.96
CA HIS A 84 -23.97 -6.56 -11.42
C HIS A 84 -23.51 -5.27 -12.11
N GLN A 85 -23.53 -4.15 -11.40
CA GLN A 85 -23.13 -2.82 -11.87
C GLN A 85 -22.19 -2.19 -10.85
N ILE A 86 -21.80 -0.93 -11.09
CA ILE A 86 -21.02 -0.14 -10.12
C ILE A 86 -21.66 -0.21 -8.74
N ALA A 87 -20.85 -0.53 -7.73
CA ALA A 87 -21.33 -0.56 -6.36
C ALA A 87 -21.68 0.85 -5.90
N ARG A 88 -22.97 1.09 -5.61
CA ARG A 88 -23.49 2.38 -5.17
C ARG A 88 -24.67 2.20 -4.27
N TYR A 89 -24.89 3.14 -3.36
CA TYR A 89 -26.06 3.24 -2.50
C TYR A 89 -26.38 1.96 -1.73
N GLN A 90 -25.33 1.24 -1.26
CA GLN A 90 -25.49 -0.01 -0.55
C GLN A 90 -25.65 0.26 0.95
N LYS A 91 -26.81 -0.09 1.52
CA LYS A 91 -27.02 -0.18 2.96
C LYS A 91 -26.67 -1.57 3.45
N TYR A 92 -26.12 -1.66 4.67
CA TYR A 92 -25.73 -2.94 5.23
C TYR A 92 -25.60 -2.91 6.76
N TYR A 93 -25.56 -4.11 7.34
CA TYR A 93 -25.26 -4.38 8.74
C TYR A 93 -24.70 -5.79 8.90
N PHE A 94 -24.12 -6.08 10.04
CA PHE A 94 -23.57 -7.40 10.35
C PHE A 94 -24.48 -8.14 11.34
N VAL A 95 -24.60 -9.44 11.12
CA VAL A 95 -25.23 -10.40 12.03
C VAL A 95 -24.12 -11.29 12.56
N LEU A 96 -23.82 -11.18 13.84
CA LEU A 96 -22.78 -11.91 14.53
C LEU A 96 -23.42 -12.98 15.39
N THR A 97 -22.94 -14.22 15.29
CA THR A 97 -23.38 -15.32 16.17
C THR A 97 -22.21 -15.72 17.06
N ASP A 98 -22.42 -15.73 18.36
CA ASP A 98 -21.42 -16.18 19.32
C ASP A 98 -21.31 -17.71 19.39
N ASN A 99 -20.39 -18.22 20.22
CA ASN A 99 -20.18 -19.65 20.39
C ASN A 99 -21.34 -20.36 21.12
N SER A 100 -22.26 -19.61 21.72
CA SER A 100 -23.46 -20.09 22.39
C SER A 100 -24.73 -20.04 21.51
N GLY A 101 -24.58 -19.50 20.28
CA GLY A 101 -25.71 -19.34 19.35
C GLY A 101 -26.49 -18.04 19.51
N ASN A 102 -26.06 -17.12 20.40
CA ASN A 102 -26.71 -15.82 20.55
C ASN A 102 -26.40 -14.93 19.35
N ILE A 103 -27.40 -14.15 18.93
CA ILE A 103 -27.29 -13.25 17.79
C ILE A 103 -27.10 -11.81 18.27
N ILE A 104 -26.16 -11.12 17.63
CA ILE A 104 -25.90 -9.71 17.80
C ILE A 104 -25.98 -9.04 16.44
N TYR A 105 -26.71 -7.94 16.35
CA TYR A 105 -26.77 -7.07 15.19
C TYR A 105 -25.81 -5.91 15.39
N TYR A 106 -24.89 -5.74 14.45
CA TYR A 106 -23.94 -4.62 14.48
C TYR A 106 -24.23 -3.66 13.35
N THR A 107 -24.60 -2.45 13.72
CA THR A 107 -25.01 -1.37 12.81
C THR A 107 -24.19 -0.11 13.10
N ALA A 108 -24.43 1.00 12.40
CA ALA A 108 -23.80 2.28 12.71
C ALA A 108 -24.15 2.80 14.14
N ASN A 109 -25.21 2.27 14.73
CA ASN A 109 -25.58 2.55 16.13
C ASN A 109 -24.92 1.59 17.15
N GLY A 110 -23.96 0.76 16.71
CA GLY A 110 -23.26 -0.20 17.56
C GLY A 110 -23.91 -1.58 17.65
N ALA A 111 -23.53 -2.35 18.67
CA ALA A 111 -23.93 -3.74 18.89
C ALA A 111 -25.26 -3.84 19.67
N GLN A 112 -26.27 -4.50 19.10
CA GLN A 112 -27.63 -4.61 19.66
C GLN A 112 -28.13 -6.05 19.60
N GLN A 113 -29.02 -6.44 20.54
CA GLN A 113 -29.67 -7.76 20.54
C GLN A 113 -30.90 -7.82 19.61
N VAL A 114 -31.48 -6.67 19.32
CA VAL A 114 -32.66 -6.54 18.45
C VAL A 114 -32.25 -5.69 17.26
N LEU A 115 -32.64 -6.12 16.05
CA LEU A 115 -32.36 -5.38 14.84
C LEU A 115 -33.07 -4.02 14.86
N PRO A 116 -32.36 -2.89 14.80
CA PRO A 116 -32.98 -1.58 14.79
C PRO A 116 -33.70 -1.30 13.45
N LYS A 117 -34.66 -0.38 13.47
CA LYS A 117 -35.38 0.06 12.27
C LYS A 117 -34.54 0.98 11.35
N SER A 118 -33.47 1.59 11.91
CA SER A 118 -32.62 2.58 11.22
C SER A 118 -31.18 2.51 11.76
N GLY A 119 -30.28 3.37 11.23
CA GLY A 119 -28.89 3.41 11.68
C GLY A 119 -28.03 2.31 11.04
N PHE A 120 -28.36 1.92 9.82
CA PHE A 120 -27.53 1.00 9.06
C PHE A 120 -26.32 1.73 8.47
N PHE A 121 -25.22 1.00 8.26
CA PHE A 121 -24.09 1.51 7.48
C PHE A 121 -24.53 1.77 6.04
N GLU A 122 -23.87 2.70 5.36
CA GLU A 122 -24.16 2.99 3.95
C GLU A 122 -22.85 3.24 3.19
N TYR A 123 -22.65 2.49 2.10
CA TYR A 123 -21.60 2.75 1.13
C TYR A 123 -22.20 3.51 -0.06
N LEU A 124 -21.74 4.74 -0.29
CA LEU A 124 -22.43 5.64 -1.22
C LEU A 124 -22.11 5.33 -2.68
N TYR A 125 -20.83 5.28 -3.06
CA TYR A 125 -20.43 5.15 -4.46
C TYR A 125 -18.96 4.74 -4.59
N VAL A 126 -18.65 3.86 -5.55
CA VAL A 126 -17.27 3.59 -5.96
C VAL A 126 -16.88 4.58 -7.03
N ASN A 127 -16.03 5.54 -6.71
CA ASN A 127 -15.38 6.36 -7.71
C ASN A 127 -14.30 5.53 -8.43
N GLY A 128 -14.13 5.75 -9.74
CA GLY A 128 -13.11 5.02 -10.51
C GLY A 128 -11.68 5.28 -10.04
N THR A 129 -11.43 6.44 -9.44
CA THR A 129 -10.14 6.83 -8.86
C THR A 129 -9.83 6.13 -7.53
N ASP A 130 -10.86 5.64 -6.83
CA ASP A 130 -10.70 4.95 -5.54
C ASP A 130 -10.30 3.47 -5.72
N VAL A 131 -10.36 2.96 -6.97
CA VAL A 131 -9.96 1.60 -7.29
C VAL A 131 -8.47 1.58 -7.59
N ILE A 132 -7.65 1.31 -6.57
CA ILE A 132 -6.21 1.16 -6.74
C ILE A 132 -5.92 -0.21 -7.35
N THR A 133 -5.39 -0.21 -8.57
CA THR A 133 -4.92 -1.41 -9.24
C THR A 133 -3.39 -1.44 -9.22
N SER A 134 -2.82 -2.26 -8.36
CA SER A 134 -1.38 -2.51 -8.40
C SER A 134 -1.03 -3.43 -9.57
N PRO A 135 0.04 -3.14 -10.33
CA PRO A 135 0.55 -4.05 -11.34
C PRO A 135 0.85 -5.43 -10.73
N SER A 136 0.57 -6.50 -11.47
CA SER A 136 0.76 -7.87 -10.95
C SER A 136 2.21 -8.15 -10.54
N TRP A 137 3.17 -7.54 -11.23
CA TRP A 137 4.60 -7.68 -10.92
C TRP A 137 5.01 -7.04 -9.59
N ALA A 138 4.27 -6.02 -9.09
CA ALA A 138 4.63 -5.31 -7.86
C ALA A 138 4.25 -6.07 -6.57
N LYS A 139 3.49 -7.17 -6.69
CA LYS A 139 3.05 -7.95 -5.54
C LYS A 139 4.12 -8.97 -5.13
N GLY A 140 4.66 -8.79 -3.91
CA GLY A 140 5.66 -9.71 -3.33
C GLY A 140 7.06 -9.54 -3.90
N VAL A 141 7.31 -8.51 -4.68
CA VAL A 141 8.61 -8.18 -5.28
C VAL A 141 9.61 -7.68 -4.22
N ILE A 142 10.88 -8.05 -4.35
CA ILE A 142 11.95 -7.56 -3.48
C ILE A 142 12.54 -6.29 -4.08
N TYR A 143 12.35 -5.17 -3.39
CA TYR A 143 12.92 -3.87 -3.76
C TYR A 143 14.29 -3.66 -3.14
N TYR A 144 15.19 -3.05 -3.91
CA TYR A 144 16.46 -2.52 -3.42
C TYR A 144 16.55 -1.03 -3.73
N GLN A 145 16.53 -0.20 -2.70
CA GLN A 145 16.69 1.24 -2.86
C GLN A 145 18.18 1.59 -3.03
N ILE A 146 18.47 2.37 -4.06
CA ILE A 146 19.82 2.85 -4.36
C ILE A 146 19.87 4.37 -4.25
N PHE A 147 20.80 4.87 -3.46
CA PHE A 147 21.27 6.25 -3.52
C PHE A 147 22.47 6.27 -4.50
N PRO A 148 22.31 6.72 -5.75
CA PRO A 148 23.32 6.51 -6.81
C PRO A 148 24.70 7.00 -6.41
N GLU A 149 24.77 8.20 -5.88
CA GLU A 149 26.00 8.88 -5.46
C GLU A 149 26.82 8.07 -4.41
N ARG A 150 26.18 7.16 -3.67
CA ARG A 150 26.78 6.35 -2.59
C ARG A 150 26.88 4.86 -2.90
N PHE A 151 26.49 4.41 -4.08
CA PHE A 151 26.38 2.99 -4.36
C PHE A 151 27.63 2.38 -5.02
N CYS A 152 28.09 2.94 -6.13
CA CYS A 152 29.30 2.52 -6.84
C CYS A 152 29.74 3.60 -7.83
N ASN A 153 31.02 3.99 -7.77
CA ASN A 153 31.63 4.85 -8.80
C ASN A 153 32.08 3.98 -9.96
N GLY A 154 31.40 4.07 -11.09
CA GLY A 154 31.66 3.29 -12.31
C GLY A 154 32.46 4.07 -13.34
N ASN A 155 32.32 5.40 -13.39
CA ASN A 155 33.00 6.29 -14.31
C ASN A 155 33.58 7.51 -13.59
N ARG A 156 34.86 7.50 -13.32
CA ARG A 156 35.53 8.62 -12.66
C ARG A 156 35.61 9.89 -13.51
N GLY A 157 35.30 9.81 -14.78
CA GLY A 157 35.32 10.96 -15.70
C GLY A 157 34.18 11.96 -15.45
N ASN A 158 33.13 11.55 -14.73
CA ASN A 158 32.00 12.39 -14.35
C ASN A 158 32.01 12.78 -12.84
N ASP A 159 33.06 12.45 -12.12
CA ASP A 159 33.22 12.84 -10.71
C ASP A 159 33.18 14.37 -10.59
N PRO A 160 32.33 14.92 -9.68
CA PRO A 160 32.37 16.37 -9.40
C PRO A 160 33.70 16.82 -8.78
N GLU A 161 33.96 18.11 -8.93
CA GLU A 161 35.16 18.71 -8.29
C GLU A 161 35.10 18.50 -6.77
N GLY A 162 36.22 18.13 -6.17
CA GLY A 162 36.33 17.83 -4.72
C GLY A 162 35.72 16.50 -4.31
N CYS A 163 35.39 15.62 -5.27
CA CYS A 163 34.93 14.27 -4.99
C CYS A 163 35.98 13.49 -4.16
N LYS A 164 35.54 12.81 -3.09
CA LYS A 164 36.42 11.96 -2.28
C LYS A 164 36.78 10.67 -3.03
N PRO A 165 37.97 10.11 -2.79
CA PRO A 165 38.32 8.80 -3.32
C PRO A 165 37.27 7.74 -2.93
N TRP A 166 36.82 6.94 -3.89
CA TRP A 166 35.86 5.87 -3.64
C TRP A 166 36.38 4.91 -2.55
N GLY A 167 35.53 4.60 -1.57
CA GLY A 167 35.88 3.77 -0.39
C GLY A 167 36.36 4.54 0.83
N SER A 168 36.53 5.88 0.76
CA SER A 168 36.75 6.70 1.94
C SER A 168 35.47 6.81 2.80
N LEU A 169 35.59 7.28 4.05
CA LEU A 169 34.45 7.51 4.92
C LEU A 169 33.55 8.59 4.33
N PRO A 170 32.27 8.29 4.12
CA PRO A 170 31.30 9.25 3.60
C PRO A 170 30.97 10.32 4.65
N ASP A 171 30.67 11.52 4.19
CA ASP A 171 30.11 12.60 5.00
C ASP A 171 28.95 13.30 4.24
N ARG A 172 28.44 14.38 4.82
CA ARG A 172 27.29 15.10 4.22
C ARG A 172 27.72 16.14 3.19
N GLU A 173 28.96 16.57 3.21
CA GLU A 173 29.46 17.73 2.47
C GLU A 173 30.07 17.33 1.12
N HIS A 174 30.69 16.15 1.06
CA HIS A 174 31.46 15.73 -0.11
C HIS A 174 30.69 14.68 -0.94
N HIS A 175 30.98 14.72 -2.23
CA HIS A 175 30.60 13.68 -3.17
C HIS A 175 31.51 12.46 -3.07
N MET A 176 30.95 11.27 -3.39
CA MET A 176 31.68 10.01 -3.45
C MET A 176 31.79 9.45 -4.87
N GLY A 177 31.10 10.09 -5.84
CA GLY A 177 31.21 9.77 -7.25
C GLY A 177 30.44 8.52 -7.70
N GLY A 178 29.50 8.00 -6.90
CA GLY A 178 28.61 6.93 -7.37
C GLY A 178 27.73 7.41 -8.51
N ASP A 179 27.50 6.54 -9.52
CA ASP A 179 26.85 6.88 -10.79
C ASP A 179 26.05 5.73 -11.39
N LEU A 180 25.37 5.97 -12.53
CA LEU A 180 24.60 4.97 -13.26
C LEU A 180 25.48 3.85 -13.83
N GLN A 181 26.70 4.18 -14.28
CA GLN A 181 27.65 3.18 -14.77
C GLN A 181 28.07 2.21 -13.67
N GLY A 182 28.25 2.71 -12.45
CA GLY A 182 28.51 1.88 -11.26
C GLY A 182 27.35 0.97 -10.93
N ILE A 183 26.11 1.44 -11.10
CA ILE A 183 24.93 0.59 -10.93
C ILE A 183 24.92 -0.52 -11.99
N ILE A 184 25.19 -0.20 -13.26
CA ILE A 184 25.30 -1.19 -14.34
C ILE A 184 26.32 -2.28 -13.99
N GLN A 185 27.50 -1.89 -13.52
CA GLN A 185 28.56 -2.84 -13.11
C GLN A 185 28.12 -3.76 -11.93
N LYS A 186 27.18 -3.31 -11.11
CA LYS A 186 26.67 -4.06 -9.95
C LYS A 186 25.37 -4.85 -10.21
N ILE A 187 24.83 -4.86 -11.42
CA ILE A 187 23.66 -5.66 -11.76
C ILE A 187 23.86 -7.17 -11.49
N PRO A 188 25.04 -7.78 -11.79
CA PRO A 188 25.25 -9.19 -11.44
C PRO A 188 25.13 -9.46 -9.92
N TYR A 189 25.65 -8.57 -9.09
CA TYR A 189 25.52 -8.65 -7.62
C TYR A 189 24.06 -8.52 -7.17
N LEU A 190 23.32 -7.55 -7.71
CA LEU A 190 21.90 -7.35 -7.37
C LEU A 190 21.04 -8.55 -7.79
N LYS A 191 21.37 -9.17 -8.92
CA LYS A 191 20.72 -10.38 -9.41
C LYS A 191 21.00 -11.59 -8.49
N GLU A 192 22.25 -11.77 -8.07
CA GLU A 192 22.65 -12.81 -7.12
C GLU A 192 21.95 -12.65 -5.77
N LEU A 193 21.76 -11.40 -5.31
CA LEU A 193 21.01 -11.07 -4.11
C LEU A 193 19.50 -11.33 -4.24
N GLY A 194 19.00 -11.60 -5.44
CA GLY A 194 17.60 -11.88 -5.69
C GLY A 194 16.71 -10.63 -5.81
N ILE A 195 17.30 -9.49 -6.17
CA ILE A 195 16.56 -8.24 -6.35
C ILE A 195 15.73 -8.29 -7.63
N GLU A 196 14.47 -7.89 -7.54
CA GLU A 196 13.52 -7.90 -8.65
C GLU A 196 13.10 -6.48 -9.07
N CYS A 197 13.35 -5.48 -8.21
CA CYS A 197 13.08 -4.07 -8.51
C CYS A 197 14.12 -3.16 -7.84
N ILE A 198 14.68 -2.25 -8.61
CA ILE A 198 15.55 -1.18 -8.11
C ILE A 198 14.71 0.09 -7.98
N TYR A 199 14.75 0.71 -6.81
CA TYR A 199 14.22 2.05 -6.59
C TYR A 199 15.40 3.03 -6.56
N LEU A 200 15.50 3.92 -7.53
CA LEU A 200 16.55 4.94 -7.58
C LEU A 200 16.08 6.20 -6.87
N ASN A 201 16.86 6.66 -5.89
CA ASN A 201 16.75 8.03 -5.41
C ASN A 201 16.91 8.99 -6.59
N PRO A 202 16.52 10.29 -6.47
CA PRO A 202 16.48 11.20 -7.60
C PRO A 202 17.77 11.21 -8.43
N ILE A 203 17.63 11.17 -9.76
CA ILE A 203 18.76 11.17 -10.71
C ILE A 203 18.79 12.41 -11.59
N PHE A 204 17.78 13.29 -11.48
CA PHE A 204 17.69 14.49 -12.28
C PHE A 204 18.59 15.61 -11.74
N GLU A 205 18.90 16.59 -12.60
CA GLU A 205 19.80 17.70 -12.27
C GLU A 205 19.35 18.43 -11.00
N GLY A 206 20.31 18.69 -10.09
CA GLY A 206 20.04 19.34 -8.82
C GLY A 206 21.30 19.66 -8.04
N ASP A 207 21.22 20.66 -7.17
CA ASP A 207 22.38 21.29 -6.50
C ASP A 207 23.11 20.39 -5.50
N PHE A 208 22.43 19.38 -4.94
CA PHE A 208 22.98 18.55 -3.86
C PHE A 208 23.26 17.12 -4.32
N ASN A 209 24.12 16.42 -3.61
CA ASN A 209 24.46 15.02 -3.89
C ASN A 209 23.24 14.09 -3.88
N HIS A 210 22.20 14.40 -3.09
CA HIS A 210 20.97 13.59 -2.97
C HIS A 210 19.91 13.90 -4.03
N LYS A 211 20.04 14.99 -4.81
CA LYS A 211 19.18 15.44 -5.91
C LYS A 211 17.71 15.71 -5.55
N TYR A 212 17.35 15.74 -4.26
CA TYR A 212 15.99 16.14 -3.84
C TYR A 212 15.68 17.63 -4.04
N ALA A 213 16.68 18.47 -4.32
CA ALA A 213 16.50 19.84 -4.76
C ALA A 213 16.66 19.92 -6.30
N THR A 214 15.71 19.32 -7.02
CA THR A 214 15.74 19.21 -8.48
C THR A 214 15.64 20.57 -9.15
N THR A 215 16.54 20.87 -10.08
CA THR A 215 16.58 22.12 -10.85
C THR A 215 16.14 21.94 -12.30
N ASP A 216 16.28 20.73 -12.86
CA ASP A 216 15.75 20.36 -14.17
C ASP A 216 15.25 18.89 -14.16
N TYR A 217 13.95 18.71 -14.38
CA TYR A 217 13.33 17.36 -14.44
C TYR A 217 13.49 16.64 -15.77
N PHE A 218 14.01 17.32 -16.80
CA PHE A 218 14.18 16.77 -18.14
C PHE A 218 15.62 16.37 -18.43
N LYS A 219 16.52 16.58 -17.47
CA LYS A 219 17.94 16.32 -17.62
C LYS A 219 18.46 15.42 -16.50
N ILE A 220 19.13 14.33 -16.86
CA ILE A 220 19.87 13.53 -15.89
C ILE A 220 21.08 14.34 -15.43
N ASP A 221 21.37 14.30 -14.14
CA ASP A 221 22.51 15.00 -13.60
C ASP A 221 23.81 14.45 -14.16
N SER A 222 24.67 15.34 -14.66
CA SER A 222 25.90 14.97 -15.37
C SER A 222 26.87 14.13 -14.53
N GLN A 223 26.84 14.26 -13.21
CA GLN A 223 27.65 13.41 -12.32
C GLN A 223 27.17 11.94 -12.27
N PHE A 224 25.92 11.67 -12.69
CA PHE A 224 25.40 10.30 -12.79
C PHE A 224 25.55 9.70 -14.19
N GLY A 225 25.85 10.52 -15.19
CA GLY A 225 25.92 10.15 -16.60
C GLY A 225 24.91 10.93 -17.43
N ASP A 226 24.35 10.29 -18.42
CA ASP A 226 23.44 10.88 -19.40
C ASP A 226 22.26 9.96 -19.71
N GLU A 227 21.41 10.39 -20.64
CA GLU A 227 20.25 9.61 -21.09
C GLU A 227 20.66 8.28 -21.74
N GLU A 228 21.78 8.23 -22.46
CA GLU A 228 22.27 7.00 -23.10
C GLU A 228 22.67 5.97 -22.03
N THR A 229 23.44 6.40 -21.03
CA THR A 229 23.82 5.56 -19.88
C THR A 229 22.59 5.07 -19.11
N PHE A 230 21.58 5.92 -18.95
CA PHE A 230 20.34 5.50 -18.29
C PHE A 230 19.55 4.48 -19.12
N ARG A 231 19.48 4.64 -20.44
CA ARG A 231 18.88 3.66 -21.34
C ARG A 231 19.59 2.31 -21.27
N GLU A 232 20.91 2.32 -21.27
CA GLU A 232 21.72 1.10 -21.08
C GLU A 232 21.38 0.40 -19.77
N LEU A 233 21.31 1.16 -18.65
CA LEU A 233 20.91 0.60 -17.36
C LEU A 233 19.52 -0.05 -17.42
N VAL A 234 18.55 0.61 -18.03
CA VAL A 234 17.17 0.09 -18.18
C VAL A 234 17.17 -1.20 -18.99
N ASP A 235 17.86 -1.25 -20.10
CA ASP A 235 17.92 -2.41 -21.00
C ASP A 235 18.57 -3.62 -20.32
N ILE A 236 19.68 -3.40 -19.62
CA ILE A 236 20.36 -4.45 -18.84
C ILE A 236 19.46 -4.96 -17.71
N CYS A 237 18.85 -4.06 -16.93
CA CYS A 237 17.92 -4.44 -15.87
C CYS A 237 16.75 -5.27 -16.42
N HIS A 238 16.13 -4.84 -17.51
CA HIS A 238 15.02 -5.55 -18.14
C HIS A 238 15.43 -6.92 -18.67
N SER A 239 16.62 -7.05 -19.27
CA SER A 239 17.17 -8.35 -19.69
C SER A 239 17.36 -9.31 -18.51
N CYS A 240 17.69 -8.78 -17.33
CA CYS A 240 17.80 -9.51 -16.08
C CYS A 240 16.47 -9.70 -15.33
N LYS A 241 15.34 -9.23 -15.89
CA LYS A 241 13.99 -9.21 -15.27
C LYS A 241 13.91 -8.32 -14.01
N ILE A 242 14.79 -7.37 -13.87
CA ILE A 242 14.76 -6.36 -12.80
C ILE A 242 13.99 -5.14 -13.30
N LYS A 243 13.03 -4.67 -12.52
CA LYS A 243 12.28 -3.43 -12.78
C LYS A 243 13.02 -2.23 -12.21
N ILE A 244 12.77 -1.05 -12.78
CA ILE A 244 13.29 0.22 -12.26
C ILE A 244 12.12 1.12 -11.88
N VAL A 245 12.23 1.74 -10.73
CA VAL A 245 11.33 2.80 -10.24
C VAL A 245 12.19 4.03 -9.94
N LEU A 246 11.79 5.17 -10.50
CA LEU A 246 12.46 6.45 -10.27
C LEU A 246 11.75 7.24 -9.16
N ASP A 247 12.52 7.93 -8.35
CA ASP A 247 12.01 8.92 -7.40
C ASP A 247 11.65 10.20 -8.14
N GLY A 248 10.36 10.56 -8.11
CA GLY A 248 9.85 11.80 -8.68
C GLY A 248 9.63 12.85 -7.60
N VAL A 249 10.51 13.83 -7.50
CA VAL A 249 10.42 14.91 -6.49
C VAL A 249 9.41 15.97 -6.94
N PHE A 250 8.10 15.69 -6.77
CA PHE A 250 7.01 16.58 -7.23
C PHE A 250 6.41 17.46 -6.13
N ASN A 251 6.85 17.28 -4.87
CA ASN A 251 6.34 18.07 -3.74
C ASN A 251 6.98 19.47 -3.68
N HIS A 252 8.23 19.58 -4.11
CA HIS A 252 9.04 20.81 -4.10
C HIS A 252 10.12 20.74 -5.17
N THR A 253 10.82 21.85 -5.41
CA THR A 253 11.95 21.95 -6.35
C THR A 253 13.16 22.57 -5.67
N GLY A 254 14.31 22.54 -6.34
CA GLY A 254 15.47 23.36 -5.98
C GLY A 254 15.20 24.86 -6.19
N VAL A 255 15.93 25.69 -5.46
CA VAL A 255 15.80 27.17 -5.59
C VAL A 255 16.24 27.68 -6.97
N HIS A 256 17.10 26.94 -7.66
CA HIS A 256 17.57 27.27 -9.02
C HIS A 256 16.70 26.64 -10.13
N PHE A 257 15.52 26.12 -9.80
CA PHE A 257 14.57 25.65 -10.81
C PHE A 257 14.10 26.80 -11.70
N GLY A 258 14.32 26.67 -13.03
CA GLY A 258 14.13 27.74 -14.00
C GLY A 258 12.85 28.56 -13.83
N PRO A 259 11.65 27.93 -13.67
CA PRO A 259 10.39 28.66 -13.46
C PRO A 259 10.32 29.50 -12.18
N PHE A 260 11.27 29.39 -11.26
CA PHE A 260 11.38 30.25 -10.08
C PHE A 260 12.36 31.41 -10.26
N GLN A 261 13.10 31.44 -11.36
CA GLN A 261 14.10 32.46 -11.62
C GLN A 261 13.59 33.63 -12.49
N ASP A 262 12.38 33.50 -13.05
CA ASP A 262 11.72 34.49 -13.95
C ASP A 262 10.90 35.53 -13.18
#